data_bd57d060db90c6c89d420c8879a08971
#
_entry.id   bd57d060db90c6c89d420c8879a08971
#
_cell.length_a   1.000
_cell.length_b   1.000
_cell.length_c   1.000
_cell.angle_alpha   90.00
_cell.angle_beta   90.00
_cell.angle_gamma   90.00
#
_symmetry.space_group_name_H-M   'P 1'
#
loop_
_entity.id
_entity.type
_entity.pdbx_description
1 polymer ?
#
loop_
_entity_poly.entity_id
_entity_poly.type
_entity_poly.pdbx_seq_one_letter_code
_entity_poly.pdbx_strand_id
1 'polypeptide(L)' 'MSIDINKNEAWKILDALKSYKKDYALSGAVVKTIDSAIKKLKDFVNEN' A
#
# COMPACT_ATOMS: atom_id res chain seq x y z
N MET A 1 4.06 1.62 -17.60
CA MET A 1 4.51 2.82 -16.86
C MET A 1 5.09 2.38 -15.52
N SER A 2 6.28 2.83 -15.20
CA SER A 2 6.89 2.48 -13.92
C SER A 2 6.84 3.69 -12.99
N ILE A 3 6.73 3.39 -11.69
CA ILE A 3 6.75 4.41 -10.66
C ILE A 3 8.11 4.35 -10.00
N ASP A 4 8.77 5.51 -9.94
CA ASP A 4 10.11 5.60 -9.37
C ASP A 4 10.02 6.18 -7.96
N ILE A 5 9.94 5.29 -6.97
CA ILE A 5 9.90 5.68 -5.57
C ILE A 5 10.98 4.92 -4.80
N ASN A 6 11.46 5.53 -3.72
CA ASN A 6 12.42 4.87 -2.85
C ASN A 6 11.69 4.16 -1.70
N LYS A 7 12.44 3.42 -0.89
CA LYS A 7 11.85 2.65 0.21
C LYS A 7 11.19 3.52 1.26
N ASN A 8 11.76 4.69 1.55
CA ASN A 8 11.16 5.59 2.53
C ASN A 8 9.80 6.08 2.06
N GLU A 9 9.70 6.41 0.79
CA GLU A 9 8.42 6.82 0.19
C GLU A 9 7.42 5.68 0.22
N ALA A 10 7.88 4.47 -0.11
CA ALA A 10 7.02 3.29 -0.08
C ALA A 10 6.49 3.02 1.32
N TRP A 11 7.33 3.15 2.36
CA TRP A 11 6.90 2.99 3.74
C TRP A 11 5.81 3.99 4.14
N LYS A 12 5.97 5.24 3.71
CA LYS A 12 4.96 6.27 3.99
C LYS A 12 3.63 5.95 3.30
N ILE A 13 3.68 5.51 2.06
CA ILE A 13 2.47 5.13 1.33
C ILE A 13 1.83 3.92 1.99
N LEU A 14 2.62 2.94 2.39
CA LEU A 14 2.13 1.74 3.05
C LEU A 14 1.40 2.08 4.34
N ASP A 15 1.98 2.96 5.16
CA ASP A 15 1.34 3.42 6.40
C ASP A 15 0.03 4.15 6.10
N ALA A 16 0.02 4.99 5.09
CA ALA A 16 -1.18 5.72 4.70
C ALA A 16 -2.29 4.79 4.27
N LEU A 17 -1.96 3.73 3.49
CA LEU A 17 -2.95 2.76 3.05
C LEU A 17 -3.50 1.95 4.20
N LYS A 18 -2.66 1.54 5.14
CA LYS A 18 -3.11 0.81 6.33
C LYS A 18 -4.05 1.67 7.18
N SER A 19 -3.71 2.93 7.36
CA SER A 19 -4.52 3.87 8.11
C SER A 19 -5.87 4.10 7.43
N TYR A 20 -5.85 4.30 6.12
CA TYR A 20 -7.04 4.50 5.33
C TYR A 20 -7.99 3.31 5.46
N LYS A 21 -7.46 2.10 5.34
CA LYS A 21 -8.25 0.88 5.45
C LYS A 21 -8.85 0.74 6.84
N LYS A 22 -8.12 1.13 7.87
CA LYS A 22 -8.57 1.04 9.25
C LYS A 22 -9.66 2.07 9.57
N ASP A 23 -9.50 3.29 9.06
CA ASP A 23 -10.35 4.42 9.44
C ASP A 23 -11.65 4.51 8.65
N TYR A 24 -11.75 3.85 7.52
CA TYR A 24 -12.91 3.96 6.65
C TYR A 24 -13.56 2.61 6.43
N ALA A 25 -14.91 2.62 6.39
CA ALA A 25 -15.69 1.43 6.04
C ALA A 25 -15.68 1.31 4.52
N LEU A 26 -14.87 0.39 4.00
CA LEU A 26 -14.68 0.22 2.56
C LEU A 26 -15.49 -0.96 2.05
N SER A 27 -15.92 -0.89 0.80
CA SER A 27 -16.56 -2.02 0.13
C SER A 27 -15.54 -3.12 -0.12
N GLY A 28 -16.00 -4.36 -0.30
CA GLY A 28 -15.11 -5.49 -0.54
C GLY A 28 -14.20 -5.29 -1.74
N ALA A 29 -14.72 -4.69 -2.82
CA ALA A 29 -13.92 -4.43 -4.02
C ALA A 29 -12.78 -3.44 -3.73
N VAL A 30 -13.07 -2.39 -2.97
CA VAL A 30 -12.06 -1.40 -2.61
C VAL A 30 -11.02 -2.01 -1.67
N VAL A 31 -11.47 -2.82 -0.71
CA VAL A 31 -10.56 -3.51 0.21
C VAL A 31 -9.58 -4.40 -0.55
N LYS A 32 -10.06 -5.15 -1.54
CA LYS A 32 -9.20 -6.00 -2.36
C LYS A 32 -8.15 -5.19 -3.10
N THR A 33 -8.53 -4.05 -3.64
CA THR A 33 -7.60 -3.17 -4.34
C THR A 33 -6.54 -2.63 -3.39
N ILE A 34 -6.95 -2.19 -2.21
CA ILE A 34 -6.03 -1.67 -1.20
C ILE A 34 -5.08 -2.76 -0.72
N ASP A 35 -5.60 -3.96 -0.45
CA ASP A 35 -4.76 -5.09 -0.01
C ASP A 35 -3.73 -5.47 -1.07
N SER A 36 -4.10 -5.43 -2.34
CA SER A 36 -3.18 -5.70 -3.44
C SER A 36 -2.04 -4.68 -3.45
N ALA A 37 -2.38 -3.40 -3.29
CA ALA A 37 -1.38 -2.33 -3.24
C ALA A 37 -0.45 -2.49 -2.03
N ILE A 38 -1.02 -2.81 -0.87
CA ILE A 38 -0.25 -3.04 0.35
C ILE A 38 0.74 -4.17 0.15
N LYS A 39 0.29 -5.28 -0.44
CA LYS A 39 1.15 -6.43 -0.68
C LYS A 39 2.32 -6.06 -1.60
N LYS A 40 2.04 -5.34 -2.67
CA LYS A 40 3.08 -4.92 -3.61
C LYS A 40 4.10 -4.01 -2.96
N LEU A 41 3.64 -3.08 -2.13
CA LEU A 41 4.53 -2.17 -1.41
C LEU A 41 5.37 -2.91 -0.36
N LYS A 42 4.77 -3.87 0.35
CA LYS A 42 5.51 -4.69 1.32
C LYS A 42 6.60 -5.49 0.62
N ASP A 43 6.29 -6.08 -0.52
CA ASP A 43 7.29 -6.82 -1.28
C ASP A 43 8.43 -5.91 -1.72
N PHE A 44 8.10 -4.70 -2.14
CA PHE A 44 9.08 -3.72 -2.57
C PHE A 44 10.03 -3.32 -1.44
N VAL A 45 9.49 -3.02 -0.25
CA VAL A 45 10.33 -2.59 0.88
C VAL A 45 11.12 -3.73 1.49
N ASN A 46 10.68 -4.96 1.30
CA ASN A 46 11.39 -6.14 1.81
C ASN A 46 12.44 -6.66 0.82
N GLU A 47 12.45 -6.19 -0.39
CA GLU A 47 13.51 -6.50 -1.35
C GLU A 47 14.74 -5.68 -1.02
N ASN A 48 15.88 -6.27 -1.25
CA ASN A 48 17.15 -5.55 -1.06
C ASN A 48 17.60 -4.85 -2.31
#